data_adc31bf504f65c6854e9ad23cad9255a
#
_entry.id   adc31bf504f65c6854e9ad23cad9255a
#
_cell.length_a   1.000
_cell.length_b   1.000
_cell.length_c   1.000
_cell.angle_alpha   90.00
_cell.angle_beta   90.00
_cell.angle_gamma   90.00
#
_symmetry.space_group_name_H-M   'P 1'
#
loop_
_entity.id
_entity.type
_entity.pdbx_description
1 polymer ?
#
loop_
_entity_poly.entity_id
_entity_poly.type
_entity_poly.pdbx_seq_one_letter_code
_entity_poly.pdbx_strand_id
1 'polypeptide(L)'
;MEEQFNKKPCVVQKIETPQGFSVSYKERFLYSKYNPSKNILNAIDALQIFPGTIILCNSPLLGYGLFELLNKLPDNCLIVLCEAEPELYEFSINEEYFKNLNTARIISCSPSELPDLPLRLYDLAKYGKYKRVIKLDMSAGIQFNIDLYNKLFASCTDSIMTFWKNRITLTRFGRRYSKNLFENLHYLSDSIPITRYFNSVNKPIIVFGAGESTQTFIDRFLSCTSHTDESILSNYFILCADTALQPLLQNGITPDGVFIEEAQSVIVKAFTGTKKDIHIFAGLSSIPNLVHFAGANNISYFFTEYTDGIFFESLKSKSFMPPANKPFGSVGLTAVYYALKFRKDDTVPVYVTGLDFSYSAGITHTKGALAHRLRLANSNRLLPVANYGAAFSYGTEKIKDKQNQDFYTTVTLKNYAAMFNSFFGDVKNLFDAGESGIKLNIQHVNCFLTNASVCLPVLQENLRCNIYHCDSGGQRNPYAIELNSFLTTEHNALEHLRDLLTGNTTLNGDSLIEEIKKLATPREYLYLHFADGCQFSTDQSFLNRIRTEIDFFLKYI
;
A
#
# COMPACT_ATOMS: atom_id res chain seq x y z
N MET A 1 -5.27 -29.57 43.35
CA MET A 1 -6.64 -30.07 43.03
C MET A 1 -7.06 -29.28 41.79
N GLU A 2 -6.80 -29.89 40.64
CA GLU A 2 -7.21 -29.36 39.33
C GLU A 2 -8.69 -29.70 39.13
N GLU A 3 -9.56 -28.72 39.14
CA GLU A 3 -10.94 -28.90 38.69
C GLU A 3 -10.94 -29.02 37.17
N GLN A 4 -10.91 -30.26 36.70
CA GLN A 4 -11.28 -30.58 35.32
C GLN A 4 -12.77 -30.27 35.15
N PHE A 5 -13.07 -29.11 34.56
CA PHE A 5 -14.40 -28.83 34.02
C PHE A 5 -14.69 -29.82 32.88
N ASN A 6 -15.45 -30.85 33.25
CA ASN A 6 -16.07 -31.79 32.31
C ASN A 6 -17.11 -31.01 31.49
N LYS A 7 -16.71 -30.32 30.41
CA LYS A 7 -17.65 -29.78 29.41
C LYS A 7 -18.32 -30.99 28.74
N LYS A 8 -19.58 -31.28 29.05
CA LYS A 8 -20.38 -32.18 28.24
C LYS A 8 -20.26 -31.79 26.79
N PRO A 9 -20.01 -32.72 25.84
CA PRO A 9 -19.97 -32.38 24.42
C PRO A 9 -21.30 -31.73 24.03
N CYS A 10 -21.25 -30.52 23.48
CA CYS A 10 -22.42 -29.81 23.00
C CYS A 10 -22.89 -30.48 21.71
N VAL A 11 -23.91 -31.36 21.83
CA VAL A 11 -24.41 -32.12 20.69
C VAL A 11 -25.33 -31.22 19.86
N VAL A 12 -25.02 -31.09 18.59
CA VAL A 12 -25.92 -30.46 17.59
C VAL A 12 -27.06 -31.43 17.29
N GLN A 13 -28.30 -30.98 17.42
CA GLN A 13 -29.48 -31.82 17.21
C GLN A 13 -30.37 -31.26 16.10
N LYS A 14 -30.70 -32.12 15.12
CA LYS A 14 -31.72 -31.83 14.11
C LYS A 14 -33.09 -32.16 14.67
N ILE A 15 -34.02 -31.20 14.68
CA ILE A 15 -35.33 -31.31 15.28
C ILE A 15 -36.39 -31.11 14.21
N GLU A 16 -37.31 -32.06 14.12
CA GLU A 16 -38.45 -31.98 13.20
C GLU A 16 -39.44 -30.88 13.64
N THR A 17 -39.93 -30.14 12.67
CA THR A 17 -40.92 -29.05 12.86
C THR A 17 -42.07 -29.24 11.88
N PRO A 18 -43.21 -28.53 12.05
CA PRO A 18 -44.35 -28.66 11.12
C PRO A 18 -44.04 -28.40 9.64
N GLN A 19 -42.97 -27.63 9.36
CA GLN A 19 -42.61 -27.24 7.99
C GLN A 19 -41.10 -27.43 7.72
N GLY A 20 -40.55 -28.61 8.08
CA GLY A 20 -39.15 -28.97 7.84
C GLY A 20 -38.38 -29.24 9.14
N PHE A 21 -37.09 -28.95 9.16
CA PHE A 21 -36.21 -29.22 10.29
C PHE A 21 -35.60 -27.93 10.86
N SER A 22 -35.50 -27.86 12.18
CA SER A 22 -34.71 -26.87 12.88
C SER A 22 -33.45 -27.52 13.48
N VAL A 23 -32.50 -26.69 13.92
CA VAL A 23 -31.29 -27.14 14.61
C VAL A 23 -31.27 -26.58 16.01
N SER A 24 -30.99 -27.44 17.02
CA SER A 24 -30.74 -27.02 18.39
C SER A 24 -29.25 -27.18 18.72
N TYR A 25 -28.66 -26.14 19.29
CA TYR A 25 -27.28 -26.13 19.74
C TYR A 25 -27.11 -25.17 20.92
N LYS A 26 -26.39 -25.60 21.95
CA LYS A 26 -26.22 -24.85 23.22
C LYS A 26 -27.58 -24.34 23.77
N GLU A 27 -28.57 -25.25 23.81
CA GLU A 27 -29.95 -25.00 24.31
C GLU A 27 -30.72 -23.91 23.52
N ARG A 28 -30.28 -23.56 22.30
CA ARG A 28 -30.98 -22.58 21.46
C ARG A 28 -31.38 -23.19 20.12
N PHE A 29 -32.57 -22.79 19.64
CA PHE A 29 -33.01 -23.09 18.29
C PHE A 29 -32.40 -22.10 17.31
N LEU A 30 -31.74 -22.62 16.27
CA LEU A 30 -31.03 -21.81 15.28
C LEU A 30 -31.91 -21.41 14.09
N TYR A 31 -33.05 -22.08 13.95
CA TYR A 31 -34.15 -21.72 13.04
C TYR A 31 -35.48 -21.67 13.81
N SER A 32 -36.52 -21.11 13.14
CA SER A 32 -37.86 -21.10 13.69
C SER A 32 -38.36 -22.52 14.01
N LYS A 33 -39.09 -22.69 15.12
CA LYS A 33 -39.76 -23.95 15.50
C LYS A 33 -40.97 -24.29 14.62
N TYR A 34 -41.49 -23.34 13.83
CA TYR A 34 -42.71 -23.51 13.04
C TYR A 34 -42.42 -23.56 11.55
N ASN A 35 -41.68 -22.58 11.06
CA ASN A 35 -41.26 -22.49 9.65
C ASN A 35 -39.80 -22.09 9.58
N PRO A 36 -38.86 -23.05 9.51
CA PRO A 36 -37.43 -22.81 9.56
C PRO A 36 -36.86 -21.99 8.39
N SER A 37 -37.40 -22.16 7.18
CA SER A 37 -36.89 -21.53 5.96
C SER A 37 -37.43 -20.11 5.73
N LYS A 38 -38.58 -19.73 6.33
CA LYS A 38 -39.30 -18.49 6.00
C LYS A 38 -38.42 -17.22 6.08
N ASN A 39 -37.70 -17.07 7.17
CA ASN A 39 -36.92 -15.85 7.41
C ASN A 39 -35.78 -15.69 6.41
N ILE A 40 -35.10 -16.78 6.07
CA ILE A 40 -34.00 -16.73 5.12
C ILE A 40 -34.51 -16.51 3.69
N LEU A 41 -35.63 -17.12 3.32
CA LEU A 41 -36.25 -16.88 2.00
C LEU A 41 -36.65 -15.41 1.84
N ASN A 42 -37.29 -14.82 2.85
CA ASN A 42 -37.62 -13.39 2.84
C ASN A 42 -36.37 -12.50 2.76
N ALA A 43 -35.30 -12.87 3.46
CA ALA A 43 -34.03 -12.13 3.39
C ALA A 43 -33.42 -12.20 2.00
N ILE A 44 -33.44 -13.37 1.34
CA ILE A 44 -32.95 -13.56 -0.03
C ILE A 44 -33.80 -12.76 -1.02
N ASP A 45 -35.12 -12.76 -0.86
CA ASP A 45 -36.02 -12.00 -1.75
C ASP A 45 -35.75 -10.50 -1.68
N ALA A 46 -35.40 -9.98 -0.50
CA ALA A 46 -35.08 -8.58 -0.29
C ALA A 46 -33.67 -8.18 -0.80
N LEU A 47 -32.76 -9.15 -1.03
CA LEU A 47 -31.40 -8.86 -1.49
C LEU A 47 -31.39 -8.30 -2.91
N GLN A 48 -30.71 -7.16 -3.07
CA GLN A 48 -30.33 -6.64 -4.38
C GLN A 48 -28.90 -7.12 -4.70
N ILE A 49 -28.79 -8.04 -5.66
CA ILE A 49 -27.51 -8.64 -6.06
C ILE A 49 -27.13 -8.11 -7.44
N PHE A 50 -25.96 -7.52 -7.52
CA PHE A 50 -25.40 -7.02 -8.78
C PHE A 50 -24.31 -7.96 -9.29
N PRO A 51 -24.01 -7.96 -10.61
CA PRO A 51 -22.89 -8.73 -11.13
C PRO A 51 -21.56 -8.40 -10.41
N GLY A 52 -20.75 -9.42 -10.19
CA GLY A 52 -19.46 -9.29 -9.50
C GLY A 52 -19.58 -9.18 -7.98
N THR A 53 -20.65 -9.72 -7.39
CA THR A 53 -20.84 -9.73 -5.93
C THR A 53 -20.35 -11.05 -5.32
N ILE A 54 -19.62 -10.96 -4.23
CA ILE A 54 -19.32 -12.07 -3.32
C ILE A 54 -20.32 -12.00 -2.16
N ILE A 55 -20.98 -13.12 -1.86
CA ILE A 55 -21.96 -13.23 -0.77
C ILE A 55 -21.38 -14.12 0.31
N LEU A 56 -21.08 -13.53 1.48
CA LEU A 56 -20.69 -14.29 2.66
C LEU A 56 -21.95 -14.82 3.34
N CYS A 57 -22.20 -16.11 3.20
CA CYS A 57 -23.31 -16.82 3.81
C CYS A 57 -22.86 -17.35 5.17
N ASN A 58 -23.21 -16.65 6.24
CA ASN A 58 -22.81 -16.96 7.60
C ASN A 58 -23.72 -18.02 8.23
N SER A 59 -23.12 -19.04 8.81
CA SER A 59 -23.80 -20.15 9.52
C SER A 59 -24.91 -20.82 8.69
N PRO A 60 -24.53 -21.52 7.57
CA PRO A 60 -25.48 -22.07 6.59
C PRO A 60 -26.28 -23.26 7.10
N LEU A 61 -25.76 -24.07 8.02
CA LEU A 61 -26.37 -25.24 8.69
C LEU A 61 -27.13 -26.19 7.73
N LEU A 62 -28.45 -26.08 7.64
CA LEU A 62 -29.31 -26.90 6.77
C LEU A 62 -29.39 -26.38 5.33
N GLY A 63 -28.70 -25.30 4.98
CA GLY A 63 -28.66 -24.77 3.61
C GLY A 63 -29.97 -24.18 3.08
N TYR A 64 -30.93 -23.84 3.96
CA TYR A 64 -32.17 -23.22 3.54
C TYR A 64 -31.95 -21.96 2.73
N GLY A 65 -32.64 -21.86 1.59
CA GLY A 65 -32.54 -20.72 0.68
C GLY A 65 -31.30 -20.71 -0.24
N LEU A 66 -30.37 -21.65 -0.09
CA LEU A 66 -29.17 -21.68 -0.92
C LEU A 66 -29.48 -21.91 -2.42
N PHE A 67 -30.48 -22.76 -2.70
CA PHE A 67 -30.92 -23.01 -4.07
C PHE A 67 -31.60 -21.77 -4.66
N GLU A 68 -32.46 -21.10 -3.92
CA GLU A 68 -33.13 -19.86 -4.32
C GLU A 68 -32.11 -18.74 -4.55
N LEU A 69 -31.12 -18.64 -3.67
CA LEU A 69 -30.03 -17.70 -3.82
C LEU A 69 -29.23 -17.96 -5.12
N LEU A 70 -28.87 -19.22 -5.38
CA LEU A 70 -28.15 -19.60 -6.61
C LEU A 70 -28.93 -19.23 -7.88
N ASN A 71 -30.25 -19.45 -7.88
CA ASN A 71 -31.10 -19.10 -9.01
C ASN A 71 -31.27 -17.58 -9.21
N LYS A 72 -31.14 -16.81 -8.13
CA LYS A 72 -31.21 -15.33 -8.15
C LYS A 72 -29.89 -14.66 -8.55
N LEU A 73 -28.76 -15.40 -8.50
CA LEU A 73 -27.44 -14.82 -8.74
C LEU A 73 -27.23 -14.45 -10.21
N PRO A 74 -26.85 -13.20 -10.49
CA PRO A 74 -26.27 -12.84 -11.77
C PRO A 74 -25.00 -13.64 -12.09
N ASP A 75 -24.56 -13.58 -13.35
CA ASP A 75 -23.25 -14.10 -13.73
C ASP A 75 -22.12 -13.40 -12.94
N ASN A 76 -21.00 -14.10 -12.78
CA ASN A 76 -19.83 -13.60 -12.05
C ASN A 76 -20.08 -13.27 -10.56
N CYS A 77 -21.01 -13.96 -9.91
CA CYS A 77 -21.18 -13.91 -8.45
C CYS A 77 -20.63 -15.18 -7.78
N LEU A 78 -20.21 -15.04 -6.53
CA LEU A 78 -19.63 -16.12 -5.73
C LEU A 78 -20.35 -16.18 -4.39
N ILE A 79 -20.74 -17.37 -3.96
CA ILE A 79 -21.18 -17.66 -2.61
C ILE A 79 -20.01 -18.21 -1.81
N VAL A 80 -19.81 -17.72 -0.59
CA VAL A 80 -18.86 -18.27 0.36
C VAL A 80 -19.62 -18.68 1.61
N LEU A 81 -19.63 -19.98 1.88
CA LEU A 81 -20.25 -20.55 3.09
C LEU A 81 -19.23 -20.44 4.24
N CYS A 82 -19.58 -19.67 5.25
CA CYS A 82 -18.73 -19.40 6.42
C CYS A 82 -19.35 -19.99 7.67
N GLU A 83 -18.69 -20.91 8.34
CA GLU A 83 -19.09 -21.41 9.66
C GLU A 83 -17.90 -21.29 10.63
N ALA A 84 -18.14 -20.64 11.77
CA ALA A 84 -17.11 -20.37 12.75
C ALA A 84 -17.08 -21.40 13.91
N GLU A 85 -18.21 -22.04 14.21
CA GLU A 85 -18.29 -23.08 15.23
C GLU A 85 -17.93 -24.43 14.63
N PRO A 86 -16.90 -25.13 15.14
CA PRO A 86 -16.47 -26.41 14.58
C PRO A 86 -17.58 -27.48 14.54
N GLU A 87 -18.38 -27.57 15.60
CA GLU A 87 -19.47 -28.56 15.71
C GLU A 87 -20.59 -28.26 14.70
N LEU A 88 -20.88 -26.99 14.44
CA LEU A 88 -21.88 -26.58 13.44
C LEU A 88 -21.34 -26.79 12.03
N TYR A 89 -20.05 -26.58 11.81
CA TYR A 89 -19.40 -26.88 10.54
C TYR A 89 -19.47 -28.38 10.24
N GLU A 90 -19.07 -29.23 11.19
CA GLU A 90 -19.13 -30.67 11.06
C GLU A 90 -20.55 -31.17 10.81
N PHE A 91 -21.55 -30.58 11.48
CA PHE A 91 -22.95 -30.85 11.20
C PHE A 91 -23.33 -30.50 9.76
N SER A 92 -22.96 -29.29 9.30
CA SER A 92 -23.31 -28.78 7.97
C SER A 92 -22.73 -29.61 6.83
N ILE A 93 -21.47 -30.06 6.90
CA ILE A 93 -20.83 -30.87 5.86
C ILE A 93 -21.44 -32.25 5.69
N ASN A 94 -22.12 -32.75 6.73
CA ASN A 94 -22.81 -34.04 6.69
C ASN A 94 -24.22 -33.96 6.08
N GLU A 95 -24.79 -32.76 5.91
CA GLU A 95 -26.11 -32.57 5.31
C GLU A 95 -26.08 -32.81 3.79
N GLU A 96 -27.21 -33.28 3.23
CA GLU A 96 -27.33 -33.67 1.84
C GLU A 96 -27.05 -32.52 0.87
N TYR A 97 -27.48 -31.30 1.18
CA TYR A 97 -27.24 -30.13 0.33
C TYR A 97 -25.74 -29.87 0.13
N PHE A 98 -24.96 -30.06 1.18
CA PHE A 98 -23.52 -29.81 1.14
C PHE A 98 -22.79 -30.80 0.23
N LYS A 99 -23.20 -32.08 0.24
CA LYS A 99 -22.65 -33.13 -0.63
C LYS A 99 -22.97 -32.89 -2.12
N ASN A 100 -24.06 -32.20 -2.38
CA ASN A 100 -24.54 -31.92 -3.74
C ASN A 100 -24.20 -30.50 -4.23
N LEU A 101 -23.31 -29.75 -3.52
CA LEU A 101 -22.91 -28.41 -3.91
C LEU A 101 -22.20 -28.39 -5.27
N ASN A 102 -22.72 -27.55 -6.17
CA ASN A 102 -21.97 -27.21 -7.38
C ASN A 102 -20.84 -26.23 -7.02
N THR A 103 -19.62 -26.71 -7.02
CA THR A 103 -18.41 -25.98 -6.57
C THR A 103 -17.99 -24.84 -7.49
N ALA A 104 -18.56 -24.70 -8.68
CA ALA A 104 -18.15 -23.65 -9.64
C ALA A 104 -18.46 -22.21 -9.15
N ARG A 105 -19.52 -22.04 -8.33
CA ARG A 105 -19.95 -20.72 -7.80
C ARG A 105 -20.05 -20.68 -6.28
N ILE A 106 -19.60 -21.73 -5.61
CA ILE A 106 -19.66 -21.85 -4.15
C ILE A 106 -18.30 -22.25 -3.62
N ILE A 107 -17.83 -21.56 -2.58
CA ILE A 107 -16.68 -21.91 -1.77
C ILE A 107 -17.17 -22.18 -0.35
N SER A 108 -16.73 -23.26 0.26
CA SER A 108 -16.95 -23.51 1.69
C SER A 108 -15.65 -23.25 2.44
N CYS A 109 -15.76 -22.59 3.59
CA CYS A 109 -14.64 -22.30 4.49
C CYS A 109 -14.89 -22.93 5.84
N SER A 110 -13.98 -23.78 6.27
CA SER A 110 -13.93 -24.32 7.63
C SER A 110 -13.55 -23.24 8.65
N PRO A 111 -13.77 -23.43 9.94
CA PRO A 111 -13.39 -22.47 10.98
C PRO A 111 -11.89 -22.09 10.92
N SER A 112 -11.01 -23.03 10.57
CA SER A 112 -9.57 -22.80 10.44
C SER A 112 -9.18 -22.00 9.20
N GLU A 113 -10.00 -21.97 8.15
CA GLU A 113 -9.74 -21.26 6.90
C GLU A 113 -10.28 -19.83 6.91
N LEU A 114 -11.18 -19.48 7.84
CA LEU A 114 -11.77 -18.15 7.90
C LEU A 114 -10.76 -17.01 8.04
N PRO A 115 -9.66 -17.13 8.82
CA PRO A 115 -8.66 -16.08 8.90
C PRO A 115 -7.99 -15.75 7.56
N ASP A 116 -7.82 -16.75 6.68
CA ASP A 116 -7.15 -16.59 5.38
C ASP A 116 -8.10 -16.18 4.26
N LEU A 117 -9.41 -16.18 4.51
CA LEU A 117 -10.43 -15.85 3.53
C LEU A 117 -10.23 -14.47 2.89
N PRO A 118 -9.89 -13.38 3.62
CA PRO A 118 -9.67 -12.07 3.02
C PRO A 118 -8.56 -12.09 1.96
N LEU A 119 -7.46 -12.80 2.21
CA LEU A 119 -6.36 -12.95 1.26
C LEU A 119 -6.79 -13.77 0.03
N ARG A 120 -7.49 -14.88 0.25
CA ARG A 120 -8.04 -15.72 -0.82
C ARG A 120 -9.01 -14.93 -1.73
N LEU A 121 -9.83 -14.05 -1.16
CA LEU A 121 -10.72 -13.20 -1.95
C LEU A 121 -9.96 -12.11 -2.72
N TYR A 122 -8.89 -11.55 -2.15
CA TYR A 122 -7.99 -10.64 -2.87
C TYR A 122 -7.40 -11.32 -4.11
N ASP A 123 -6.92 -12.55 -3.99
CA ASP A 123 -6.38 -13.31 -5.11
C ASP A 123 -7.44 -13.61 -6.17
N LEU A 124 -8.65 -13.97 -5.76
CA LEU A 124 -9.77 -14.15 -6.69
C LEU A 124 -10.16 -12.86 -7.41
N ALA A 125 -10.01 -11.69 -6.77
CA ALA A 125 -10.28 -10.40 -7.40
C ALA A 125 -9.31 -10.09 -8.56
N LYS A 126 -8.09 -10.67 -8.57
CA LYS A 126 -7.10 -10.53 -9.67
C LYS A 126 -7.68 -10.96 -11.03
N TYR A 127 -8.69 -11.83 -11.03
CA TYR A 127 -9.39 -12.20 -12.26
C TYR A 127 -10.39 -11.14 -12.77
N GLY A 128 -10.51 -10.00 -12.06
CA GLY A 128 -11.35 -8.87 -12.47
C GLY A 128 -12.86 -9.10 -12.34
N LYS A 129 -13.28 -10.22 -11.75
CA LYS A 129 -14.68 -10.64 -11.70
C LYS A 129 -15.45 -10.04 -10.53
N TYR A 130 -14.83 -9.91 -9.35
CA TYR A 130 -15.51 -9.54 -8.10
C TYR A 130 -15.23 -8.10 -7.72
N LYS A 131 -16.28 -7.32 -7.40
CA LYS A 131 -16.21 -5.87 -7.15
C LYS A 131 -16.74 -5.46 -5.78
N ARG A 132 -17.48 -6.31 -5.10
CA ARG A 132 -18.12 -6.02 -3.82
C ARG A 132 -18.37 -7.26 -3.00
N VAL A 133 -18.53 -7.07 -1.70
CA VAL A 133 -18.89 -8.12 -0.76
C VAL A 133 -20.19 -7.71 -0.07
N ILE A 134 -21.11 -8.66 0.10
CA ILE A 134 -22.30 -8.53 0.95
C ILE A 134 -22.34 -9.72 1.92
N LYS A 135 -23.05 -9.58 3.02
CA LYS A 135 -23.25 -10.68 3.97
C LYS A 135 -24.71 -11.11 4.00
N LEU A 136 -24.94 -12.39 4.22
CA LEU A 136 -26.24 -13.01 4.43
C LEU A 136 -26.14 -13.96 5.64
N ASP A 137 -26.85 -13.63 6.70
CA ASP A 137 -26.90 -14.45 7.90
C ASP A 137 -27.98 -15.52 7.69
N MET A 138 -27.57 -16.79 7.56
CA MET A 138 -28.46 -17.89 7.16
C MET A 138 -29.14 -18.57 8.34
N SER A 139 -28.63 -18.42 9.55
CA SER A 139 -29.24 -18.96 10.78
C SER A 139 -28.88 -18.12 12.01
N ALA A 140 -29.52 -18.41 13.15
CA ALA A 140 -29.14 -17.79 14.41
C ALA A 140 -27.80 -18.30 14.98
N GLY A 141 -27.14 -19.25 14.34
CA GLY A 141 -25.80 -19.72 14.70
C GLY A 141 -24.75 -18.62 14.72
N ILE A 142 -24.92 -17.56 13.94
CA ILE A 142 -24.05 -16.38 13.95
C ILE A 142 -23.88 -15.76 15.33
N GLN A 143 -24.88 -15.89 16.23
CA GLN A 143 -24.87 -15.27 17.57
C GLN A 143 -23.75 -15.79 18.46
N PHE A 144 -23.19 -16.97 18.17
CA PHE A 144 -22.08 -17.53 18.95
C PHE A 144 -20.74 -16.85 18.63
N ASN A 145 -20.60 -16.24 17.42
CA ASN A 145 -19.37 -15.62 16.95
C ASN A 145 -19.64 -14.32 16.16
N ILE A 146 -20.58 -13.50 16.60
CA ILE A 146 -21.04 -12.32 15.87
C ILE A 146 -19.90 -11.32 15.56
N ASP A 147 -19.00 -11.12 16.52
CA ASP A 147 -17.86 -10.22 16.36
C ASP A 147 -16.85 -10.75 15.32
N LEU A 148 -16.67 -12.08 15.27
CA LEU A 148 -15.80 -12.71 14.26
C LEU A 148 -16.40 -12.53 12.86
N TYR A 149 -17.70 -12.80 12.68
CA TYR A 149 -18.36 -12.62 11.38
C TYR A 149 -18.34 -11.16 10.92
N ASN A 150 -18.52 -10.21 11.85
CA ASN A 150 -18.44 -8.78 11.51
C ASN A 150 -17.00 -8.37 11.12
N LYS A 151 -15.99 -8.83 11.85
CA LYS A 151 -14.57 -8.61 11.50
C LYS A 151 -14.23 -9.24 10.16
N LEU A 152 -14.67 -10.48 9.93
CA LEU A 152 -14.46 -11.20 8.67
C LEU A 152 -15.07 -10.44 7.49
N PHE A 153 -16.32 -9.99 7.61
CA PHE A 153 -16.99 -9.19 6.58
C PHE A 153 -16.24 -7.89 6.29
N ALA A 154 -15.80 -7.16 7.32
CA ALA A 154 -15.01 -5.95 7.16
C ALA A 154 -13.68 -6.24 6.44
N SER A 155 -12.93 -7.25 6.88
CA SER A 155 -11.64 -7.62 6.27
C SER A 155 -11.78 -8.08 4.82
N CYS A 156 -12.81 -8.88 4.50
CA CYS A 156 -13.09 -9.31 3.13
C CYS A 156 -13.47 -8.12 2.23
N THR A 157 -14.27 -7.20 2.75
CA THR A 157 -14.65 -5.97 2.04
C THR A 157 -13.42 -5.10 1.77
N ASP A 158 -12.56 -4.90 2.76
CA ASP A 158 -11.34 -4.11 2.64
C ASP A 158 -10.36 -4.75 1.64
N SER A 159 -10.25 -6.07 1.59
CA SER A 159 -9.42 -6.79 0.63
C SER A 159 -9.86 -6.51 -0.82
N ILE A 160 -11.15 -6.66 -1.11
CA ILE A 160 -11.71 -6.37 -2.44
C ILE A 160 -11.58 -4.88 -2.79
N MET A 161 -11.87 -3.99 -1.86
CA MET A 161 -11.70 -2.54 -2.06
C MET A 161 -10.25 -2.16 -2.32
N THR A 162 -9.31 -2.76 -1.60
CA THR A 162 -7.87 -2.51 -1.76
C THR A 162 -7.41 -2.96 -3.14
N PHE A 163 -7.82 -4.14 -3.59
CA PHE A 163 -7.54 -4.58 -4.96
C PHE A 163 -8.01 -3.54 -5.99
N TRP A 164 -9.25 -3.08 -5.90
CA TRP A 164 -9.78 -2.12 -6.88
C TRP A 164 -9.16 -0.72 -6.78
N LYS A 165 -8.82 -0.26 -5.57
CA LYS A 165 -8.04 0.99 -5.40
C LYS A 165 -6.68 0.89 -6.10
N ASN A 166 -5.96 -0.21 -5.89
CA ASN A 166 -4.68 -0.45 -6.56
C ASN A 166 -4.88 -0.53 -8.08
N ARG A 167 -5.92 -1.21 -8.54
CA ARG A 167 -6.25 -1.35 -9.96
C ARG A 167 -6.55 0.00 -10.62
N ILE A 168 -7.32 0.88 -9.96
CA ILE A 168 -7.59 2.25 -10.45
C ILE A 168 -6.27 3.04 -10.54
N THR A 169 -5.40 2.91 -9.55
CA THR A 169 -4.08 3.56 -9.54
C THR A 169 -3.22 3.07 -10.72
N LEU A 170 -3.17 1.76 -10.95
CA LEU A 170 -2.43 1.19 -12.08
C LEU A 170 -3.01 1.60 -13.43
N THR A 171 -4.33 1.66 -13.57
CA THR A 171 -4.98 2.13 -14.79
C THR A 171 -4.60 3.58 -15.11
N ARG A 172 -4.44 4.42 -14.08
CA ARG A 172 -4.07 5.83 -14.24
C ARG A 172 -2.58 6.05 -14.42
N PHE A 173 -1.75 5.33 -13.68
CA PHE A 173 -0.32 5.61 -13.56
C PHE A 173 0.59 4.45 -14.00
N GLY A 174 0.08 3.24 -14.17
CA GLY A 174 0.88 2.04 -14.38
C GLY A 174 1.80 2.13 -15.60
N ARG A 175 1.32 2.68 -16.72
CA ARG A 175 2.16 2.94 -17.90
C ARG A 175 3.34 3.85 -17.58
N ARG A 176 3.10 4.89 -16.77
CA ARG A 176 4.15 5.83 -16.35
C ARG A 176 5.11 5.19 -15.37
N TYR A 177 4.63 4.40 -14.42
CA TYR A 177 5.49 3.69 -13.48
C TYR A 177 6.44 2.74 -14.21
N SER A 178 5.92 1.95 -15.16
CA SER A 178 6.74 1.03 -15.95
C SER A 178 7.73 1.76 -16.87
N LYS A 179 7.30 2.85 -17.52
CA LYS A 179 8.17 3.70 -18.31
C LYS A 179 9.33 4.25 -17.46
N ASN A 180 9.00 4.87 -16.33
CA ASN A 180 10.01 5.47 -15.46
C ASN A 180 10.96 4.40 -14.88
N LEU A 181 10.43 3.19 -14.59
CA LEU A 181 11.25 2.06 -14.17
C LEU A 181 12.34 1.76 -15.20
N PHE A 182 11.96 1.55 -16.46
CA PHE A 182 12.95 1.25 -17.53
C PHE A 182 13.95 2.39 -17.72
N GLU A 183 13.49 3.65 -17.73
CA GLU A 183 14.41 4.80 -17.83
C GLU A 183 15.37 4.88 -16.63
N ASN A 184 14.89 4.62 -15.40
CA ASN A 184 15.75 4.66 -14.22
C ASN A 184 16.72 3.46 -14.15
N LEU A 185 16.37 2.31 -14.73
CA LEU A 185 17.28 1.17 -14.82
C LEU A 185 18.57 1.51 -15.58
N HIS A 186 18.51 2.37 -16.61
CA HIS A 186 19.71 2.81 -17.32
C HIS A 186 20.70 3.60 -16.43
N TYR A 187 20.22 4.25 -15.35
CA TYR A 187 21.06 5.00 -14.41
C TYR A 187 21.46 4.17 -13.18
N LEU A 188 20.92 2.97 -13.04
CA LEU A 188 21.12 2.15 -11.84
C LEU A 188 22.60 1.75 -11.66
N SER A 189 23.31 1.46 -12.76
CA SER A 189 24.72 1.09 -12.73
C SER A 189 25.66 2.21 -12.23
N ASP A 190 25.26 3.45 -12.42
CA ASP A 190 26.04 4.63 -12.04
C ASP A 190 25.59 5.23 -10.69
N SER A 191 24.56 4.65 -10.07
CA SER A 191 24.02 5.08 -8.79
C SER A 191 24.76 4.44 -7.61
N ILE A 192 24.60 5.04 -6.43
CA ILE A 192 25.09 4.46 -5.18
C ILE A 192 24.09 3.41 -4.68
N PRO A 193 24.49 2.16 -4.45
CA PRO A 193 23.57 1.16 -3.89
C PRO A 193 23.00 1.62 -2.55
N ILE A 194 21.68 1.62 -2.40
CA ILE A 194 21.01 2.05 -1.17
C ILE A 194 21.43 1.20 0.04
N THR A 195 21.78 -0.07 -0.19
CA THR A 195 22.28 -0.99 0.83
C THR A 195 23.56 -0.51 1.52
N ARG A 196 24.30 0.42 0.90
CA ARG A 196 25.48 1.03 1.50
C ARG A 196 25.14 1.82 2.77
N TYR A 197 23.92 2.32 2.86
CA TYR A 197 23.44 3.05 4.04
C TYR A 197 22.89 2.13 5.13
N PHE A 198 22.64 0.85 4.85
CA PHE A 198 22.06 -0.07 5.82
C PHE A 198 23.04 -0.29 6.99
N ASN A 199 22.50 -0.18 8.21
CA ASN A 199 23.24 -0.35 9.48
C ASN A 199 24.52 0.52 9.57
N SER A 200 24.54 1.68 8.89
CA SER A 200 25.76 2.52 8.81
C SER A 200 25.66 3.82 9.61
N VAL A 201 24.45 4.31 9.87
CA VAL A 201 24.23 5.59 10.55
C VAL A 201 24.22 5.38 12.05
N ASN A 202 25.21 5.97 12.74
CA ASN A 202 25.36 5.92 14.20
C ASN A 202 24.90 7.20 14.91
N LYS A 203 24.45 8.22 14.16
CA LYS A 203 23.84 9.45 14.69
C LYS A 203 22.34 9.29 14.81
N PRO A 204 21.68 9.98 15.75
CA PRO A 204 20.23 10.11 15.74
C PRO A 204 19.72 10.56 14.37
N ILE A 205 18.62 9.95 13.90
CA ILE A 205 18.05 10.25 12.59
C ILE A 205 16.79 11.09 12.78
N ILE A 206 16.62 12.15 11.98
CA ILE A 206 15.37 12.92 11.92
C ILE A 206 14.76 12.73 10.54
N VAL A 207 13.48 12.37 10.51
CA VAL A 207 12.69 12.27 9.27
C VAL A 207 11.65 13.36 9.23
N PHE A 208 11.76 14.24 8.24
CA PHE A 208 10.83 15.34 8.01
C PHE A 208 9.78 14.98 6.96
N GLY A 209 8.50 15.01 7.35
CA GLY A 209 7.38 15.18 6.43
C GLY A 209 7.10 16.65 6.15
N ALA A 210 6.07 16.95 5.36
CA ALA A 210 5.69 18.32 5.02
C ALA A 210 4.47 18.84 5.78
N GLY A 211 4.11 18.23 6.89
CA GLY A 211 3.00 18.65 7.74
C GLY A 211 3.32 19.88 8.58
N GLU A 212 2.33 20.38 9.30
CA GLU A 212 2.41 21.61 10.10
C GLU A 212 3.43 21.50 11.24
N SER A 213 3.63 20.31 11.80
CA SER A 213 4.65 20.07 12.82
C SER A 213 6.07 20.38 12.34
N THR A 214 6.36 20.25 11.04
CA THR A 214 7.65 20.70 10.47
C THR A 214 7.79 22.23 10.54
N GLN A 215 6.71 22.99 10.35
CA GLN A 215 6.77 24.45 10.54
C GLN A 215 7.07 24.81 11.99
N THR A 216 6.38 24.15 12.92
CA THR A 216 6.62 24.36 14.37
C THR A 216 8.06 24.04 14.75
N PHE A 217 8.63 22.96 14.20
CA PHE A 217 10.04 22.63 14.37
C PHE A 217 10.97 23.74 13.85
N ILE A 218 10.75 24.20 12.63
CA ILE A 218 11.55 25.26 11.99
C ILE A 218 11.48 26.56 12.82
N ASP A 219 10.27 26.98 13.21
CA ASP A 219 10.07 28.20 13.97
C ASP A 219 10.81 28.17 15.34
N ARG A 220 10.81 27.01 16.00
CA ARG A 220 11.59 26.81 17.23
C ARG A 220 13.09 26.76 16.99
N PHE A 221 13.53 26.04 15.98
CA PHE A 221 14.92 25.99 15.59
C PHE A 221 15.47 27.40 15.37
N LEU A 222 14.78 28.23 14.59
CA LEU A 222 15.17 29.61 14.33
C LEU A 222 15.13 30.50 15.58
N SER A 223 14.22 30.24 16.52
CA SER A 223 14.14 31.02 17.78
C SER A 223 15.23 30.65 18.78
N CYS A 224 15.74 29.42 18.75
CA CYS A 224 16.78 28.93 19.65
C CYS A 224 18.20 29.20 19.16
N THR A 225 18.37 29.38 17.84
CA THR A 225 19.69 29.62 17.23
C THR A 225 19.94 31.13 17.14
N SER A 226 20.76 31.67 18.05
CA SER A 226 21.51 32.89 17.77
C SER A 226 22.50 32.53 16.65
N HIS A 227 22.29 32.95 15.45
CA HIS A 227 23.05 32.90 14.17
C HIS A 227 24.39 32.10 14.04
N THR A 228 24.79 31.32 15.05
CA THR A 228 26.10 30.65 15.15
C THR A 228 26.04 29.13 15.35
N ASP A 229 24.84 28.51 15.54
CA ASP A 229 24.74 27.10 15.91
C ASP A 229 24.23 26.18 14.80
N GLU A 230 24.81 26.28 13.59
CA GLU A 230 24.77 25.18 12.59
C GLU A 230 25.29 23.85 13.18
N SER A 231 26.01 23.93 14.33
CA SER A 231 26.60 22.79 15.01
C SER A 231 25.57 21.80 15.59
N ILE A 232 24.36 22.23 15.97
CA ILE A 232 23.38 21.35 16.62
C ILE A 232 22.84 20.30 15.63
N LEU A 233 22.46 20.71 14.43
CA LEU A 233 21.93 19.79 13.42
C LEU A 233 23.00 18.86 12.84
N SER A 234 24.28 19.24 12.92
CA SER A 234 25.39 18.37 12.49
C SER A 234 25.50 17.07 13.30
N ASN A 235 24.87 17.02 14.48
CA ASN A 235 24.81 15.82 15.33
C ASN A 235 23.72 14.84 14.89
N TYR A 236 22.89 15.19 13.90
CA TYR A 236 21.82 14.36 13.39
C TYR A 236 22.09 13.95 11.96
N PHE A 237 21.49 12.84 11.55
CA PHE A 237 21.34 12.47 10.14
C PHE A 237 19.93 12.85 9.70
N ILE A 238 19.83 13.80 8.77
CA ILE A 238 18.57 14.45 8.42
C ILE A 238 18.05 13.86 7.11
N LEU A 239 16.88 13.27 7.17
CA LEU A 239 16.14 12.78 6.02
C LEU A 239 14.83 13.56 5.85
N CYS A 240 14.37 13.74 4.63
CA CYS A 240 13.08 14.36 4.38
C CYS A 240 12.33 13.72 3.21
N ALA A 241 11.01 13.88 3.21
CA ALA A 241 10.21 13.70 2.02
C ALA A 241 10.44 14.86 1.04
N ASP A 242 10.30 14.62 -0.25
CA ASP A 242 10.47 15.60 -1.33
C ASP A 242 9.72 16.92 -1.09
N THR A 243 8.51 16.85 -0.58
CA THR A 243 7.65 18.01 -0.31
C THR A 243 8.17 18.87 0.84
N ALA A 244 8.95 18.30 1.78
CA ALA A 244 9.58 19.01 2.89
C ALA A 244 10.93 19.66 2.52
N LEU A 245 11.52 19.30 1.39
CA LEU A 245 12.86 19.74 1.00
C LEU A 245 12.98 21.27 0.95
N GLN A 246 12.11 21.94 0.21
CA GLN A 246 12.17 23.39 0.06
C GLN A 246 11.94 24.17 1.36
N PRO A 247 10.95 23.82 2.21
CA PRO A 247 10.81 24.41 3.54
C PRO A 247 12.10 24.34 4.37
N LEU A 248 12.77 23.20 4.39
CA LEU A 248 14.02 23.03 5.14
C LEU A 248 15.14 23.90 4.59
N LEU A 249 15.38 23.86 3.27
CA LEU A 249 16.45 24.62 2.61
C LEU A 249 16.27 26.14 2.75
N GLN A 250 15.03 26.63 2.67
CA GLN A 250 14.72 28.06 2.83
C GLN A 250 15.03 28.58 4.24
N ASN A 251 15.09 27.69 5.23
CA ASN A 251 15.37 28.01 6.62
C ASN A 251 16.76 27.53 7.06
N GLY A 252 17.68 27.29 6.11
CA GLY A 252 19.07 26.94 6.39
C GLY A 252 19.28 25.50 6.87
N ILE A 253 18.26 24.66 6.79
CA ILE A 253 18.37 23.22 7.17
C ILE A 253 18.64 22.41 5.92
N THR A 254 19.85 21.89 5.78
CA THR A 254 20.23 21.04 4.66
C THR A 254 20.06 19.57 5.05
N PRO A 255 19.15 18.82 4.41
CA PRO A 255 19.03 17.38 4.68
C PRO A 255 20.21 16.61 4.08
N ASP A 256 20.62 15.52 4.75
CA ASP A 256 21.57 14.54 4.23
C ASP A 256 20.99 13.74 3.08
N GLY A 257 19.66 13.54 3.07
CA GLY A 257 18.99 12.86 1.99
C GLY A 257 17.50 13.18 1.84
N VAL A 258 17.02 13.11 0.61
CA VAL A 258 15.61 13.34 0.27
C VAL A 258 15.03 12.11 -0.41
N PHE A 259 13.88 11.64 0.10
CA PHE A 259 13.12 10.53 -0.50
C PHE A 259 12.10 11.03 -1.50
N ILE A 260 11.97 10.30 -2.62
CA ILE A 260 11.04 10.60 -3.69
C ILE A 260 10.45 9.33 -4.31
N GLU A 261 9.13 9.31 -4.48
CA GLU A 261 8.39 8.26 -5.19
C GLU A 261 7.43 8.83 -6.25
N GLU A 262 7.36 10.16 -6.39
CA GLU A 262 6.44 10.78 -7.33
C GLU A 262 6.87 10.54 -8.78
N ALA A 263 5.96 9.94 -9.56
CA ALA A 263 6.18 9.63 -10.96
C ALA A 263 5.88 10.80 -11.90
N GLN A 264 5.29 11.89 -11.41
CA GLN A 264 4.82 13.01 -12.20
C GLN A 264 5.85 14.16 -12.18
N SER A 265 5.95 14.88 -13.30
CA SER A 265 6.90 15.98 -13.47
C SER A 265 6.68 17.18 -12.54
N VAL A 266 5.51 17.29 -11.91
CA VAL A 266 5.22 18.38 -10.97
C VAL A 266 6.23 18.46 -9.83
N ILE A 267 6.79 17.32 -9.43
CA ILE A 267 7.74 17.24 -8.32
C ILE A 267 9.10 17.86 -8.64
N VAL A 268 9.48 17.98 -9.90
CA VAL A 268 10.72 18.66 -10.32
C VAL A 268 10.78 20.08 -9.76
N LYS A 269 9.62 20.73 -9.60
CA LYS A 269 9.53 22.07 -8.99
C LYS A 269 9.97 22.10 -7.52
N ALA A 270 9.93 20.97 -6.81
CA ALA A 270 10.44 20.88 -5.44
C ALA A 270 11.96 20.92 -5.38
N PHE A 271 12.63 20.64 -6.49
CA PHE A 271 14.09 20.65 -6.62
C PHE A 271 14.64 21.92 -7.28
N THR A 272 13.78 22.89 -7.64
CA THR A 272 14.22 24.12 -8.29
C THR A 272 15.13 24.93 -7.37
N GLY A 273 16.35 25.25 -7.84
CA GLY A 273 17.36 25.99 -7.08
C GLY A 273 18.08 25.19 -6.00
N THR A 274 17.88 23.87 -5.94
CA THR A 274 18.63 22.99 -5.03
C THR A 274 20.09 22.88 -5.46
N LYS A 275 21.00 22.83 -4.50
CA LYS A 275 22.40 22.53 -4.75
C LYS A 275 22.56 21.04 -5.11
N LYS A 276 23.55 20.71 -5.94
CA LYS A 276 23.80 19.33 -6.40
C LYS A 276 24.29 18.36 -5.32
N ASP A 277 24.53 18.85 -4.10
CA ASP A 277 25.19 18.11 -3.03
C ASP A 277 24.21 17.25 -2.19
N ILE A 278 22.87 17.39 -2.42
CA ILE A 278 21.87 16.64 -1.67
C ILE A 278 21.74 15.25 -2.27
N HIS A 279 21.84 14.23 -1.40
CA HIS A 279 21.60 12.85 -1.81
C HIS A 279 20.12 12.58 -2.06
N ILE A 280 19.79 11.95 -3.19
CA ILE A 280 18.42 11.59 -3.56
C ILE A 280 18.23 10.08 -3.41
N PHE A 281 17.27 9.68 -2.60
CA PHE A 281 16.77 8.31 -2.52
C PHE A 281 15.49 8.23 -3.36
N ALA A 282 15.59 7.63 -4.54
CA ALA A 282 14.51 7.62 -5.54
C ALA A 282 13.93 6.23 -5.72
N GLY A 283 12.60 6.11 -5.72
CA GLY A 283 11.93 4.90 -6.19
C GLY A 283 12.19 4.71 -7.69
N LEU A 284 12.40 3.47 -8.14
CA LEU A 284 12.63 3.19 -9.57
C LEU A 284 11.45 3.62 -10.47
N SER A 285 10.25 3.72 -9.93
CA SER A 285 9.07 4.25 -10.64
C SER A 285 8.92 5.78 -10.57
N SER A 286 9.79 6.48 -9.83
CA SER A 286 9.79 7.95 -9.78
C SER A 286 10.27 8.57 -11.08
N ILE A 287 10.08 9.89 -11.20
CA ILE A 287 10.49 10.61 -12.42
C ILE A 287 12.00 10.50 -12.69
N PRO A 288 12.43 10.10 -13.90
CA PRO A 288 13.84 9.79 -14.15
C PRO A 288 14.76 11.01 -14.29
N ASN A 289 14.26 12.16 -14.69
CA ASN A 289 15.10 13.35 -14.90
C ASN A 289 15.73 13.94 -13.64
N LEU A 290 15.44 13.38 -12.45
CA LEU A 290 16.10 13.75 -11.19
C LEU A 290 17.62 13.56 -11.23
N VAL A 291 18.13 12.61 -12.01
CA VAL A 291 19.56 12.41 -12.24
C VAL A 291 20.26 13.71 -12.69
N HIS A 292 19.57 14.57 -13.45
CA HIS A 292 20.11 15.84 -13.91
C HIS A 292 20.27 16.88 -12.78
N PHE A 293 19.51 16.76 -11.70
CA PHE A 293 19.60 17.67 -10.55
C PHE A 293 20.65 17.21 -9.53
N ALA A 294 20.73 15.91 -9.24
CA ALA A 294 21.65 15.36 -8.25
C ALA A 294 23.00 14.92 -8.84
N GLY A 295 23.02 14.56 -10.14
CA GLY A 295 24.09 13.77 -10.71
C GLY A 295 24.02 12.31 -10.27
N ALA A 296 24.58 11.39 -11.06
CA ALA A 296 24.48 9.95 -10.80
C ALA A 296 25.13 9.52 -9.47
N ASN A 297 26.17 10.22 -9.03
CA ASN A 297 26.90 9.91 -7.79
C ASN A 297 26.11 10.27 -6.51
N ASN A 298 25.08 11.11 -6.62
CA ASN A 298 24.28 11.58 -5.48
C ASN A 298 22.87 10.95 -5.47
N ILE A 299 22.66 9.86 -6.16
CA ILE A 299 21.39 9.15 -6.22
C ILE A 299 21.54 7.70 -5.80
N SER A 300 20.57 7.21 -5.04
CA SER A 300 20.37 5.80 -4.71
C SER A 300 18.95 5.41 -5.06
N TYR A 301 18.79 4.26 -5.72
CA TYR A 301 17.48 3.75 -6.06
C TYR A 301 17.00 2.71 -5.05
N PHE A 302 15.67 2.67 -4.85
CA PHE A 302 14.95 1.59 -4.20
C PHE A 302 13.79 1.12 -5.08
N PHE A 303 13.26 -0.05 -4.79
CA PHE A 303 12.16 -0.62 -5.57
C PHE A 303 10.91 -0.77 -4.72
N THR A 304 9.83 -0.05 -5.08
CA THR A 304 8.52 -0.21 -4.43
C THR A 304 7.68 -1.21 -5.21
N GLU A 305 7.14 -2.21 -4.52
CA GLU A 305 6.30 -3.26 -5.07
C GLU A 305 4.88 -2.75 -5.37
N TYR A 306 4.69 -1.98 -6.43
CA TYR A 306 3.38 -1.42 -6.78
C TYR A 306 2.44 -2.40 -7.50
N THR A 307 2.93 -3.58 -7.85
CA THR A 307 2.18 -4.71 -8.41
C THR A 307 2.88 -6.03 -8.08
N ASP A 308 2.13 -7.10 -8.04
CA ASP A 308 2.58 -8.47 -7.80
C ASP A 308 2.60 -9.32 -9.07
N GLY A 309 2.76 -8.70 -10.24
CA GLY A 309 2.81 -9.36 -11.53
C GLY A 309 4.07 -10.19 -11.76
N ILE A 310 4.01 -11.14 -12.70
CA ILE A 310 5.09 -12.10 -13.01
C ILE A 310 6.39 -11.39 -13.40
N PHE A 311 6.28 -10.31 -14.20
CA PHE A 311 7.44 -9.52 -14.61
C PHE A 311 8.15 -8.91 -13.40
N PHE A 312 7.40 -8.29 -12.50
CA PHE A 312 7.96 -7.60 -11.34
C PHE A 312 8.52 -8.58 -10.31
N GLU A 313 7.89 -9.75 -10.13
CA GLU A 313 8.46 -10.83 -9.32
C GLU A 313 9.78 -11.36 -9.90
N SER A 314 9.82 -11.59 -11.22
CA SER A 314 11.04 -11.97 -11.91
C SER A 314 12.12 -10.89 -11.80
N LEU A 315 11.74 -9.61 -11.90
CA LEU A 315 12.67 -8.49 -11.81
C LEU A 315 13.29 -8.40 -10.40
N LYS A 316 12.52 -8.56 -9.33
CA LYS A 316 13.02 -8.56 -7.94
C LYS A 316 14.10 -9.61 -7.68
N SER A 317 14.03 -10.74 -8.40
CA SER A 317 15.02 -11.83 -8.26
C SER A 317 16.37 -11.53 -8.92
N LYS A 318 16.50 -10.43 -9.67
CA LYS A 318 17.73 -10.05 -10.34
C LYS A 318 18.73 -9.44 -9.36
N SER A 319 19.99 -9.84 -9.47
CA SER A 319 21.07 -9.40 -8.57
C SER A 319 21.36 -7.89 -8.63
N PHE A 320 21.07 -7.23 -9.75
CA PHE A 320 21.25 -5.78 -9.91
C PHE A 320 20.12 -4.95 -9.28
N MET A 321 19.00 -5.57 -8.89
CA MET A 321 17.88 -4.83 -8.34
C MET A 321 18.15 -4.39 -6.91
N PRO A 322 17.77 -3.14 -6.55
CA PRO A 322 17.80 -2.72 -5.17
C PRO A 322 16.76 -3.49 -4.34
N PRO A 323 16.93 -3.53 -3.01
CA PRO A 323 15.95 -4.15 -2.13
C PRO A 323 14.55 -3.60 -2.34
N ALA A 324 13.58 -4.50 -2.39
CA ALA A 324 12.19 -4.14 -2.53
C ALA A 324 11.56 -3.74 -1.20
N ASN A 325 10.63 -2.78 -1.24
CA ASN A 325 9.77 -2.41 -0.13
C ASN A 325 8.29 -2.46 -0.55
N LYS A 326 7.42 -2.65 0.42
CA LYS A 326 5.97 -2.57 0.21
C LYS A 326 5.56 -1.13 -0.13
N PRO A 327 4.46 -0.94 -0.88
CA PRO A 327 3.93 0.39 -1.16
C PRO A 327 3.31 0.98 0.12
N PHE A 328 3.97 1.94 0.73
CA PHE A 328 3.47 2.63 1.92
C PHE A 328 2.46 3.74 1.59
N GLY A 329 2.31 4.09 0.32
CA GLY A 329 1.36 5.11 -0.14
C GLY A 329 1.75 6.56 0.21
N SER A 330 2.78 6.75 1.03
CA SER A 330 3.31 8.05 1.41
C SER A 330 4.84 8.00 1.45
N VAL A 331 5.48 8.95 0.78
CA VAL A 331 6.95 9.09 0.76
C VAL A 331 7.52 9.25 2.17
N GLY A 332 6.77 9.89 3.08
CA GLY A 332 7.18 10.02 4.48
C GLY A 332 7.29 8.66 5.20
N LEU A 333 6.37 7.72 4.95
CA LEU A 333 6.46 6.37 5.51
C LEU A 333 7.64 5.60 4.92
N THR A 334 7.88 5.74 3.62
CA THR A 334 9.06 5.17 2.94
C THR A 334 10.34 5.71 3.55
N ALA A 335 10.42 7.02 3.82
CA ALA A 335 11.57 7.62 4.48
C ALA A 335 11.80 7.06 5.89
N VAL A 336 10.73 6.86 6.68
CA VAL A 336 10.83 6.22 8.01
C VAL A 336 11.33 4.77 7.89
N TYR A 337 10.80 4.00 6.95
CA TYR A 337 11.23 2.62 6.71
C TYR A 337 12.74 2.54 6.44
N TYR A 338 13.25 3.40 5.56
CA TYR A 338 14.67 3.41 5.23
C TYR A 338 15.52 4.02 6.36
N ALA A 339 15.03 5.03 7.09
CA ALA A 339 15.70 5.53 8.29
C ALA A 339 15.98 4.41 9.31
N LEU A 340 14.98 3.54 9.52
CA LEU A 340 15.12 2.36 10.39
C LEU A 340 16.11 1.32 9.83
N LYS A 341 16.26 1.22 8.51
CA LYS A 341 17.28 0.37 7.88
C LYS A 341 18.68 1.00 7.90
N PHE A 342 18.77 2.33 7.88
CA PHE A 342 20.03 3.06 7.87
C PHE A 342 20.69 3.12 9.24
N ARG A 343 19.90 3.21 10.33
CA ARG A 343 20.46 3.24 11.69
C ARG A 343 21.35 2.02 11.93
N LYS A 344 22.48 2.23 12.63
CA LYS A 344 23.47 1.19 12.91
C LYS A 344 22.84 -0.02 13.59
N ASP A 345 21.99 0.22 14.55
CA ASP A 345 21.21 -0.77 15.30
C ASP A 345 19.97 -0.12 15.93
N ASP A 346 19.20 -0.87 16.69
CA ASP A 346 17.95 -0.40 17.30
C ASP A 346 18.15 0.53 18.51
N THR A 347 19.40 0.77 18.97
CA THR A 347 19.73 1.75 20.01
C THR A 347 19.77 3.17 19.46
N VAL A 348 20.03 3.34 18.16
CA VAL A 348 20.04 4.65 17.51
C VAL A 348 18.60 5.16 17.36
N PRO A 349 18.27 6.32 17.97
CA PRO A 349 16.92 6.86 17.91
C PRO A 349 16.58 7.43 16.52
N VAL A 350 15.32 7.23 16.11
CA VAL A 350 14.74 7.86 14.92
C VAL A 350 13.58 8.75 15.36
N TYR A 351 13.61 10.01 14.96
CA TYR A 351 12.59 11.01 15.25
C TYR A 351 11.80 11.32 13.98
N VAL A 352 10.49 11.38 14.09
CA VAL A 352 9.63 11.79 12.97
C VAL A 352 8.91 13.09 13.29
N THR A 353 8.87 14.01 12.35
CA THR A 353 8.11 15.26 12.46
C THR A 353 7.49 15.62 11.11
N GLY A 354 6.34 16.32 11.11
CA GLY A 354 5.62 16.66 9.88
C GLY A 354 4.93 15.48 9.19
N LEU A 355 4.81 14.32 9.86
CA LEU A 355 3.95 13.21 9.46
C LEU A 355 2.62 13.30 10.21
N ASP A 356 1.95 14.42 10.07
CA ASP A 356 0.79 14.80 10.89
C ASP A 356 -0.49 14.07 10.44
N PHE A 357 -0.58 13.63 9.19
CA PHE A 357 -1.75 12.98 8.56
C PHE A 357 -3.07 13.73 8.76
N SER A 358 -2.95 15.02 9.04
CA SER A 358 -4.03 15.98 9.19
C SER A 358 -3.48 17.38 9.01
N TYR A 359 -4.34 18.38 9.01
CA TYR A 359 -3.95 19.78 8.79
C TYR A 359 -4.93 20.72 9.49
N SER A 360 -4.46 21.92 9.87
CA SER A 360 -5.32 22.98 10.41
C SER A 360 -6.09 23.68 9.29
N ALA A 361 -7.15 24.39 9.65
CA ALA A 361 -7.91 25.16 8.67
C ALA A 361 -7.04 26.21 7.98
N GLY A 362 -6.86 26.06 6.67
CA GLY A 362 -6.07 26.98 5.85
C GLY A 362 -4.61 26.57 5.60
N ILE A 363 -4.03 25.65 6.39
CA ILE A 363 -2.63 25.24 6.28
C ILE A 363 -2.56 23.74 6.02
N THR A 364 -2.46 23.32 4.77
CA THR A 364 -2.38 21.88 4.42
C THR A 364 -0.96 21.33 4.44
N HIS A 365 0.04 22.19 4.37
CA HIS A 365 1.47 21.84 4.38
C HIS A 365 2.27 22.99 5.01
N THR A 366 3.47 22.68 5.48
CA THR A 366 4.41 23.68 5.98
C THR A 366 4.68 24.78 4.95
N LYS A 367 4.99 26.00 5.42
CA LYS A 367 5.32 27.15 4.56
C LYS A 367 6.54 26.84 3.69
N GLY A 368 6.52 27.27 2.45
CA GLY A 368 7.60 26.96 1.50
C GLY A 368 7.41 25.65 0.73
N ALA A 369 6.56 24.72 1.18
CA ALA A 369 6.21 23.53 0.40
C ALA A 369 5.64 23.89 -0.98
N LEU A 370 5.80 23.01 -1.97
CA LEU A 370 5.37 23.27 -3.35
C LEU A 370 3.91 23.75 -3.44
N ALA A 371 3.00 23.09 -2.72
CA ALA A 371 1.58 23.47 -2.69
C ALA A 371 1.38 24.89 -2.15
N HIS A 372 2.09 25.28 -1.07
CA HIS A 372 2.06 26.63 -0.52
C HIS A 372 2.63 27.67 -1.50
N ARG A 373 3.77 27.38 -2.14
CA ARG A 373 4.40 28.28 -3.14
C ARG A 373 3.50 28.51 -4.35
N LEU A 374 2.87 27.48 -4.86
CA LEU A 374 1.92 27.60 -5.98
C LEU A 374 0.71 28.47 -5.62
N ARG A 375 0.20 28.32 -4.39
CA ARG A 375 -0.88 29.19 -3.91
C ARG A 375 -0.42 30.62 -3.73
N LEU A 376 0.76 30.84 -3.16
CA LEU A 376 1.35 32.16 -2.98
C LEU A 376 1.52 32.89 -4.33
N ALA A 377 2.04 32.18 -5.35
CA ALA A 377 2.23 32.74 -6.69
C ALA A 377 0.89 33.12 -7.38
N ASN A 378 -0.21 32.46 -7.05
CA ASN A 378 -1.54 32.71 -7.61
C ASN A 378 -2.47 33.46 -6.64
N SER A 379 -1.97 33.94 -5.50
CA SER A 379 -2.79 34.59 -4.49
C SER A 379 -3.30 35.95 -4.97
N ASN A 380 -4.56 36.24 -4.65
CA ASN A 380 -5.19 37.51 -4.90
C ASN A 380 -6.32 37.69 -3.88
N ARG A 381 -7.07 38.83 -3.95
CA ARG A 381 -8.14 39.13 -3.01
C ARG A 381 -9.22 38.04 -2.90
N LEU A 382 -9.50 37.31 -3.99
CA LEU A 382 -10.52 36.25 -4.05
C LEU A 382 -9.95 34.85 -3.80
N LEU A 383 -8.65 34.69 -3.99
CA LEU A 383 -7.93 33.42 -3.78
C LEU A 383 -6.79 33.65 -2.79
N PRO A 384 -7.04 33.58 -1.46
CA PRO A 384 -6.01 33.80 -0.45
C PRO A 384 -5.01 32.62 -0.42
N VAL A 385 -3.85 32.84 0.16
CA VAL A 385 -2.82 31.81 0.36
C VAL A 385 -3.37 30.68 1.24
N ALA A 386 -4.16 31.01 2.27
CA ALA A 386 -4.79 30.04 3.15
C ALA A 386 -5.77 29.13 2.39
N ASN A 387 -5.60 27.80 2.56
CA ASN A 387 -6.40 26.81 1.85
C ASN A 387 -7.63 26.35 2.67
N TYR A 388 -8.51 27.28 3.01
CA TYR A 388 -9.74 26.95 3.75
C TYR A 388 -10.62 25.92 3.01
N GLY A 389 -10.64 25.97 1.67
CA GLY A 389 -11.40 25.01 0.87
C GLY A 389 -11.03 23.54 1.13
N ALA A 390 -9.78 23.26 1.51
CA ALA A 390 -9.37 21.91 1.85
C ALA A 390 -10.08 21.38 3.12
N ALA A 391 -10.25 22.22 4.14
CA ALA A 391 -10.90 21.83 5.39
C ALA A 391 -12.41 21.58 5.22
N PHE A 392 -13.04 22.19 4.23
CA PHE A 392 -14.48 22.10 3.99
C PHE A 392 -14.85 21.32 2.72
N SER A 393 -13.88 20.61 2.11
CA SER A 393 -14.13 19.78 0.93
C SER A 393 -14.89 18.50 1.30
N TYR A 394 -15.62 17.97 0.32
CA TYR A 394 -16.31 16.70 0.49
C TYR A 394 -15.30 15.57 0.85
N GLY A 395 -15.66 14.76 1.85
CA GLY A 395 -14.81 13.67 2.33
C GLY A 395 -13.73 14.09 3.33
N THR A 396 -13.71 15.38 3.76
CA THR A 396 -12.88 15.85 4.86
C THR A 396 -13.64 15.71 6.17
N GLU A 397 -12.96 15.22 7.20
CA GLU A 397 -13.48 15.05 8.54
C GLU A 397 -12.73 15.93 9.52
N LYS A 398 -13.47 16.53 10.46
CA LYS A 398 -12.91 17.31 11.58
C LYS A 398 -12.51 16.33 12.68
N ILE A 399 -11.31 16.47 13.20
CA ILE A 399 -10.74 15.67 14.27
C ILE A 399 -10.11 16.55 15.35
N LYS A 400 -9.78 15.97 16.49
CA LYS A 400 -8.90 16.59 17.48
C LYS A 400 -7.47 16.08 17.28
N ASP A 401 -6.52 16.98 17.28
CA ASP A 401 -5.10 16.66 17.19
C ASP A 401 -4.51 16.24 18.55
N LYS A 402 -3.19 16.07 18.63
CA LYS A 402 -2.45 15.71 19.85
C LYS A 402 -2.59 16.76 20.98
N GLN A 403 -2.85 18.01 20.64
CA GLN A 403 -3.03 19.13 21.58
C GLN A 403 -4.51 19.49 21.81
N ASN A 404 -5.45 18.62 21.38
CA ASN A 404 -6.88 18.84 21.46
C ASN A 404 -7.39 20.05 20.64
N GLN A 405 -6.64 20.48 19.61
CA GLN A 405 -7.02 21.51 18.66
C GLN A 405 -7.86 20.92 17.51
N ASP A 406 -8.61 21.79 16.83
CA ASP A 406 -9.40 21.40 15.67
C ASP A 406 -8.53 21.24 14.44
N PHE A 407 -8.40 20.01 13.96
CA PHE A 407 -7.71 19.64 12.73
C PHE A 407 -8.65 18.95 11.76
N TYR A 408 -8.21 18.81 10.53
CA TYR A 408 -8.96 18.18 9.44
C TYR A 408 -8.14 17.07 8.81
N THR A 409 -8.82 16.01 8.42
CA THR A 409 -8.18 14.87 7.77
C THR A 409 -9.08 14.29 6.69
N THR A 410 -8.53 13.44 5.86
CA THR A 410 -9.26 12.69 4.84
C THR A 410 -9.10 11.19 5.07
N VAL A 411 -9.96 10.38 4.42
CA VAL A 411 -9.84 8.91 4.48
C VAL A 411 -8.42 8.46 4.06
N THR A 412 -7.81 9.10 3.07
CA THR A 412 -6.46 8.78 2.61
C THR A 412 -5.41 9.04 3.71
N LEU A 413 -5.46 10.18 4.36
CA LEU A 413 -4.52 10.52 5.44
C LEU A 413 -4.72 9.63 6.66
N LYS A 414 -5.96 9.31 7.03
CA LYS A 414 -6.25 8.32 8.09
C LYS A 414 -5.66 6.95 7.76
N ASN A 415 -5.78 6.51 6.51
CA ASN A 415 -5.18 5.25 6.08
C ASN A 415 -3.66 5.27 6.20
N TYR A 416 -2.99 6.38 5.88
CA TYR A 416 -1.55 6.51 6.08
C TYR A 416 -1.16 6.46 7.56
N ALA A 417 -1.92 7.10 8.45
CA ALA A 417 -1.71 7.01 9.89
C ALA A 417 -1.92 5.56 10.40
N ALA A 418 -2.94 4.87 9.92
CA ALA A 418 -3.18 3.48 10.25
C ALA A 418 -2.06 2.56 9.74
N MET A 419 -1.57 2.79 8.51
CA MET A 419 -0.40 2.07 7.97
C MET A 419 0.86 2.34 8.80
N PHE A 420 1.12 3.61 9.18
CA PHE A 420 2.21 3.95 10.06
C PHE A 420 2.15 3.13 11.36
N ASN A 421 1.02 3.12 12.02
CA ASN A 421 0.82 2.39 13.27
C ASN A 421 0.99 0.87 13.09
N SER A 422 0.50 0.32 11.99
CA SER A 422 0.62 -1.11 11.68
C SER A 422 2.06 -1.55 11.42
N PHE A 423 2.86 -0.72 10.73
CA PHE A 423 4.24 -1.09 10.38
C PHE A 423 5.27 -0.67 11.42
N PHE A 424 5.00 0.40 12.16
CA PHE A 424 6.01 1.05 13.00
C PHE A 424 5.63 1.19 14.46
N GLY A 425 4.39 0.86 14.86
CA GLY A 425 3.88 1.07 16.22
C GLY A 425 4.66 0.35 17.33
N ASP A 426 5.28 -0.80 17.02
CA ASP A 426 6.05 -1.60 17.97
C ASP A 426 7.58 -1.43 17.82
N VAL A 427 8.02 -0.48 16.98
CA VAL A 427 9.45 -0.29 16.71
C VAL A 427 10.12 0.46 17.86
N LYS A 428 11.18 -0.13 18.41
CA LYS A 428 11.97 0.47 19.48
C LYS A 428 12.74 1.71 19.03
N ASN A 429 12.84 2.71 19.90
CA ASN A 429 13.56 3.95 19.68
C ASN A 429 13.13 4.71 18.41
N LEU A 430 11.84 4.58 18.05
CA LEU A 430 11.17 5.43 17.11
C LEU A 430 10.26 6.39 17.88
N PHE A 431 10.42 7.69 17.66
CA PHE A 431 9.75 8.73 18.43
C PHE A 431 8.99 9.70 17.53
N ASP A 432 7.81 10.10 17.97
CA ASP A 432 7.03 11.17 17.38
C ASP A 432 7.44 12.53 17.96
N ALA A 433 8.15 13.33 17.20
CA ALA A 433 8.54 14.69 17.55
C ALA A 433 7.61 15.76 16.96
N GLY A 434 6.50 15.34 16.31
CA GLY A 434 5.48 16.24 15.76
C GLY A 434 4.52 16.68 16.85
N GLU A 435 4.27 17.98 16.97
CA GLU A 435 3.39 18.54 18.01
C GLU A 435 1.92 18.55 17.65
N SER A 436 1.59 18.55 16.37
CA SER A 436 0.23 18.51 15.84
C SER A 436 -0.06 17.21 15.11
N GLY A 437 -1.29 17.04 14.67
CA GLY A 437 -1.68 15.93 13.83
C GLY A 437 -2.30 14.73 14.57
N ILE A 438 -2.56 13.66 13.83
CA ILE A 438 -3.11 12.41 14.36
C ILE A 438 -2.08 11.77 15.30
N LYS A 439 -2.54 11.30 16.46
CA LYS A 439 -1.69 10.58 17.41
C LYS A 439 -1.22 9.25 16.79
N LEU A 440 0.09 9.06 16.77
CA LEU A 440 0.73 7.83 16.32
C LEU A 440 0.96 6.87 17.51
N ASN A 441 1.02 5.56 17.24
CA ASN A 441 1.24 4.52 18.26
C ASN A 441 2.72 4.36 18.62
N ILE A 442 3.46 5.46 18.68
CA ILE A 442 4.84 5.52 19.13
C ILE A 442 4.96 6.57 20.23
N GLN A 443 6.05 6.53 20.98
CA GLN A 443 6.29 7.47 22.06
C GLN A 443 6.40 8.90 21.50
N HIS A 444 5.58 9.82 22.03
CA HIS A 444 5.71 11.23 21.73
C HIS A 444 6.82 11.86 22.58
N VAL A 445 7.60 12.75 21.97
CA VAL A 445 8.65 13.52 22.63
C VAL A 445 8.42 15.01 22.41
N ASN A 446 8.25 15.76 23.49
CA ASN A 446 8.14 17.21 23.42
C ASN A 446 9.52 17.82 23.17
N CYS A 447 9.65 18.48 22.04
CA CYS A 447 10.76 19.33 21.61
C CYS A 447 12.17 18.93 22.09
N PHE A 448 12.89 18.22 21.24
CA PHE A 448 14.29 17.83 21.44
C PHE A 448 15.31 19.00 21.29
N LEU A 449 14.86 20.24 21.06
CA LEU A 449 15.74 21.43 20.95
C LEU A 449 15.73 22.33 22.19
N THR A 450 14.98 22.02 23.24
CA THR A 450 14.76 22.95 24.38
C THR A 450 15.88 22.99 25.42
N ASN A 451 16.97 22.46 25.23
CA ASN A 451 18.23 22.71 25.96
C ASN A 451 19.29 21.78 25.41
N ALA A 452 20.28 22.33 24.80
CA ALA A 452 21.40 21.62 24.16
C ALA A 452 22.17 20.64 25.07
N SER A 453 21.75 20.45 26.30
CA SER A 453 22.40 19.57 27.28
C SER A 453 21.50 18.46 27.87
N VAL A 454 20.19 18.41 27.62
CA VAL A 454 19.31 17.57 28.45
C VAL A 454 18.45 16.56 27.68
N CYS A 455 18.19 16.73 26.39
CA CYS A 455 17.11 15.97 25.74
C CYS A 455 17.50 14.77 24.88
N LEU A 456 18.77 14.54 24.62
CA LEU A 456 19.20 13.31 23.92
C LEU A 456 20.51 12.83 24.53
N PRO A 457 20.68 11.53 24.80
CA PRO A 457 21.97 10.98 25.08
C PRO A 457 22.82 11.13 23.83
N VAL A 458 23.51 12.26 23.70
CA VAL A 458 24.60 12.43 22.75
C VAL A 458 25.64 11.41 23.16
N LEU A 459 25.77 10.33 22.42
CA LEU A 459 26.94 9.47 22.49
C LEU A 459 28.12 10.36 22.17
N GLN A 460 28.86 10.75 23.26
CA GLN A 460 30.10 11.54 23.18
C GLN A 460 31.18 10.68 22.53
N GLU A 461 31.14 10.54 21.24
CA GLU A 461 32.35 10.22 20.47
C GLU A 461 32.27 10.93 19.13
N ASN A 462 33.30 11.73 18.86
CA ASN A 462 33.54 12.43 17.61
C ASN A 462 33.71 11.45 16.44
N LEU A 463 32.63 10.86 15.99
CA LEU A 463 32.60 10.08 14.78
C LEU A 463 32.02 10.96 13.64
N ARG A 464 32.93 11.69 12.97
CA ARG A 464 32.64 12.20 11.64
C ARG A 464 32.26 11.00 10.79
N CYS A 465 30.99 10.86 10.49
CA CYS A 465 30.51 9.89 9.54
C CYS A 465 31.07 10.31 8.16
N ASN A 466 32.19 9.74 7.74
CA ASN A 466 32.77 9.92 6.42
C ASN A 466 31.93 9.18 5.36
N ILE A 467 30.61 9.41 5.32
CA ILE A 467 29.73 8.83 4.28
C ILE A 467 29.97 9.55 2.93
N TYR A 468 30.55 10.76 2.92
CA TYR A 468 30.63 11.62 1.75
C TYR A 468 31.96 11.61 0.98
N HIS A 469 32.97 10.92 1.45
CA HIS A 469 34.19 10.72 0.67
C HIS A 469 34.31 9.28 0.22
N CYS A 470 33.50 8.93 -0.77
CA CYS A 470 33.90 7.87 -1.67
C CYS A 470 34.87 8.49 -2.66
N ASP A 471 36.13 8.10 -2.55
CA ASP A 471 37.07 8.25 -3.65
C ASP A 471 36.37 7.82 -4.93
N SER A 472 36.36 8.72 -5.90
CA SER A 472 35.91 8.53 -7.28
C SER A 472 36.79 7.51 -8.04
N GLY A 473 37.30 6.51 -7.35
CA GLY A 473 37.89 5.33 -7.93
C GLY A 473 36.80 4.49 -8.57
N GLY A 474 36.63 4.61 -9.86
CA GLY A 474 35.58 4.03 -10.70
C GLY A 474 35.45 2.51 -10.62
N GLN A 475 35.01 1.97 -9.51
CA GLN A 475 34.42 0.64 -9.52
C GLN A 475 33.01 0.76 -10.09
N ARG A 476 32.89 0.44 -11.38
CA ARG A 476 31.61 0.20 -12.05
C ARG A 476 30.84 -0.80 -11.19
N ASN A 477 29.56 -0.53 -10.97
CA ASN A 477 28.66 -1.46 -10.30
C ASN A 477 28.87 -2.86 -10.93
N PRO A 478 29.23 -3.89 -10.15
CA PRO A 478 29.54 -5.21 -10.69
C PRO A 478 28.37 -5.84 -11.47
N TYR A 479 27.17 -5.34 -11.27
CA TYR A 479 25.95 -5.82 -11.93
C TYR A 479 25.62 -5.11 -13.26
N ALA A 480 26.43 -4.16 -13.72
CA ALA A 480 26.15 -3.41 -14.96
C ALA A 480 26.03 -4.31 -16.21
N ILE A 481 26.85 -5.37 -16.28
CA ILE A 481 26.82 -6.33 -17.40
C ILE A 481 25.50 -7.11 -17.39
N GLU A 482 25.05 -7.58 -16.22
CA GLU A 482 23.81 -8.35 -16.07
C GLU A 482 22.59 -7.48 -16.38
N LEU A 483 22.58 -6.22 -15.93
CA LEU A 483 21.55 -5.25 -16.25
C LEU A 483 21.44 -5.00 -17.75
N ASN A 484 22.56 -4.75 -18.43
CA ASN A 484 22.59 -4.53 -19.88
C ASN A 484 22.12 -5.78 -20.63
N SER A 485 22.53 -6.97 -20.20
CA SER A 485 22.07 -8.24 -20.77
C SER A 485 20.56 -8.42 -20.61
N PHE A 486 20.01 -8.05 -19.43
CA PHE A 486 18.57 -8.08 -19.17
C PHE A 486 17.81 -7.12 -20.12
N LEU A 487 18.23 -5.86 -20.22
CA LEU A 487 17.59 -4.86 -21.09
C LEU A 487 17.64 -5.30 -22.56
N THR A 488 18.78 -5.82 -23.04
CA THR A 488 18.92 -6.34 -24.41
C THR A 488 17.98 -7.54 -24.65
N THR A 489 17.88 -8.44 -23.70
CA THR A 489 16.98 -9.62 -23.80
C THR A 489 15.52 -9.18 -23.85
N GLU A 490 15.15 -8.19 -23.04
CA GLU A 490 13.78 -7.67 -22.99
C GLU A 490 13.44 -6.90 -24.29
N HIS A 491 14.35 -6.09 -24.78
CA HIS A 491 14.22 -5.41 -26.07
C HIS A 491 13.97 -6.40 -27.21
N ASN A 492 14.83 -7.44 -27.35
CA ASN A 492 14.69 -8.46 -28.38
C ASN A 492 13.36 -9.22 -28.27
N ALA A 493 12.90 -9.50 -27.04
CA ALA A 493 11.62 -10.15 -26.81
C ALA A 493 10.43 -9.27 -27.25
N LEU A 494 10.51 -7.96 -27.04
CA LEU A 494 9.51 -7.01 -27.54
C LEU A 494 9.51 -6.91 -29.07
N GLU A 495 10.69 -6.87 -29.70
CA GLU A 495 10.78 -6.88 -31.16
C GLU A 495 10.17 -8.15 -31.73
N HIS A 496 10.52 -9.31 -31.17
CA HIS A 496 9.92 -10.58 -31.60
C HIS A 496 8.40 -10.60 -31.42
N LEU A 497 7.88 -10.13 -30.27
CA LEU A 497 6.43 -10.02 -30.05
C LEU A 497 5.75 -9.06 -31.03
N ARG A 498 6.40 -7.95 -31.39
CA ARG A 498 5.93 -7.03 -32.42
C ARG A 498 5.82 -7.70 -33.78
N ASP A 499 6.84 -8.47 -34.19
CA ASP A 499 6.85 -9.20 -35.45
C ASP A 499 5.74 -10.23 -35.53
N LEU A 500 5.49 -10.98 -34.45
CA LEU A 500 4.34 -11.90 -34.36
C LEU A 500 2.99 -11.18 -34.53
N LEU A 501 2.81 -10.02 -33.89
CA LEU A 501 1.59 -9.23 -33.95
C LEU A 501 1.38 -8.47 -35.27
N THR A 502 2.43 -8.27 -36.05
CA THR A 502 2.36 -7.62 -37.37
C THR A 502 2.31 -8.62 -38.54
N GLY A 503 2.43 -9.90 -38.26
CA GLY A 503 2.43 -10.96 -39.28
C GLY A 503 3.79 -11.20 -39.94
N ASN A 504 4.87 -10.62 -39.42
CA ASN A 504 6.25 -10.89 -39.86
C ASN A 504 6.77 -12.21 -39.27
N THR A 505 6.05 -13.30 -39.54
CA THR A 505 6.36 -14.61 -38.96
C THR A 505 5.89 -15.73 -39.88
N THR A 506 6.50 -16.90 -39.74
CA THR A 506 6.07 -18.14 -40.40
C THR A 506 5.02 -18.89 -39.57
N LEU A 507 4.79 -18.50 -38.32
CA LEU A 507 3.80 -19.11 -37.44
C LEU A 507 2.39 -18.69 -37.84
N ASN A 508 1.42 -19.59 -37.66
CA ASN A 508 0.01 -19.32 -37.92
C ASN A 508 -0.90 -20.11 -36.95
N GLY A 509 -2.17 -19.74 -36.91
CA GLY A 509 -3.18 -20.40 -36.08
C GLY A 509 -2.82 -20.49 -34.61
N ASP A 510 -3.05 -21.65 -34.02
CA ASP A 510 -2.87 -21.88 -32.58
C ASP A 510 -1.40 -21.70 -32.13
N SER A 511 -0.43 -22.10 -32.97
CA SER A 511 0.98 -21.94 -32.65
C SER A 511 1.41 -20.46 -32.54
N LEU A 512 0.85 -19.59 -33.36
CA LEU A 512 1.07 -18.15 -33.27
C LEU A 512 0.46 -17.59 -31.97
N ILE A 513 -0.76 -17.99 -31.63
CA ILE A 513 -1.43 -17.56 -30.41
C ILE A 513 -0.67 -18.01 -29.15
N GLU A 514 -0.19 -19.24 -29.14
CA GLU A 514 0.59 -19.79 -28.04
C GLU A 514 1.91 -19.02 -27.84
N GLU A 515 2.63 -18.71 -28.91
CA GLU A 515 3.89 -17.97 -28.80
C GLU A 515 3.66 -16.51 -28.35
N ILE A 516 2.62 -15.85 -28.88
CA ILE A 516 2.19 -14.52 -28.41
C ILE A 516 1.87 -14.57 -26.91
N LYS A 517 1.10 -15.55 -26.46
CA LYS A 517 0.71 -15.70 -25.05
C LYS A 517 1.93 -15.94 -24.17
N LYS A 518 2.86 -16.79 -24.58
CA LYS A 518 4.10 -17.11 -23.87
C LYS A 518 4.97 -15.85 -23.67
N LEU A 519 5.09 -15.01 -24.69
CA LEU A 519 5.88 -13.78 -24.63
C LEU A 519 5.16 -12.65 -23.88
N ALA A 520 3.87 -12.46 -24.09
CA ALA A 520 3.14 -11.32 -23.55
C ALA A 520 2.69 -11.52 -22.10
N THR A 521 2.32 -12.75 -21.68
CA THR A 521 1.81 -13.01 -20.33
C THR A 521 2.79 -12.58 -19.23
N PRO A 522 4.11 -12.88 -19.29
CA PRO A 522 5.06 -12.44 -18.28
C PRO A 522 5.47 -10.96 -18.41
N ARG A 523 4.86 -10.20 -19.31
CA ARG A 523 5.16 -8.78 -19.56
C ARG A 523 3.97 -7.90 -19.26
N GLU A 524 3.40 -8.05 -18.07
CA GLU A 524 2.18 -7.33 -17.67
C GLU A 524 2.34 -5.81 -17.67
N TYR A 525 3.55 -5.27 -17.66
CA TYR A 525 3.78 -3.83 -17.83
C TYR A 525 3.22 -3.29 -19.17
N LEU A 526 3.02 -4.16 -20.18
CA LEU A 526 2.38 -3.80 -21.45
C LEU A 526 0.88 -3.54 -21.30
N TYR A 527 0.22 -4.19 -20.32
CA TYR A 527 -1.24 -4.14 -20.23
C TYR A 527 -1.79 -3.85 -18.82
N LEU A 528 -0.96 -3.76 -17.79
CA LEU A 528 -1.41 -3.51 -16.41
C LEU A 528 -2.20 -2.20 -16.25
N HIS A 529 -2.06 -1.26 -17.16
CA HIS A 529 -2.79 0.02 -17.18
C HIS A 529 -4.06 0.00 -18.04
N PHE A 530 -4.38 -1.10 -18.69
CA PHE A 530 -5.68 -1.25 -19.39
C PHE A 530 -6.80 -1.47 -18.37
N ALA A 531 -8.00 -0.98 -18.64
CA ALA A 531 -9.15 -1.20 -17.75
C ALA A 531 -9.46 -2.70 -17.57
N ASP A 532 -9.27 -3.48 -18.63
CA ASP A 532 -9.44 -4.94 -18.71
C ASP A 532 -8.11 -5.72 -18.53
N GLY A 533 -7.02 -5.05 -18.20
CA GLY A 533 -5.66 -5.61 -18.11
C GLY A 533 -5.36 -6.31 -16.78
N CYS A 534 -6.37 -6.90 -16.12
CA CYS A 534 -6.14 -7.77 -14.96
C CYS A 534 -5.46 -9.08 -15.37
N GLN A 535 -5.68 -9.52 -16.61
CA GLN A 535 -5.07 -10.69 -17.21
C GLN A 535 -4.80 -10.43 -18.69
N PHE A 536 -3.86 -11.19 -19.25
CA PHE A 536 -3.62 -11.19 -20.68
C PHE A 536 -4.85 -11.78 -21.42
N SER A 537 -5.25 -11.14 -22.52
CA SER A 537 -6.30 -11.61 -23.42
C SER A 537 -5.78 -11.75 -24.85
N THR A 538 -6.30 -12.75 -25.57
CA THR A 538 -6.02 -12.97 -26.99
C THR A 538 -7.03 -12.25 -27.92
N ASP A 539 -7.93 -11.45 -27.35
CA ASP A 539 -8.87 -10.67 -28.15
C ASP A 539 -8.15 -9.68 -29.06
N GLN A 540 -8.60 -9.56 -30.31
CA GLN A 540 -7.96 -8.74 -31.33
C GLN A 540 -7.79 -7.27 -30.88
N SER A 541 -8.80 -6.72 -30.20
CA SER A 541 -8.74 -5.36 -29.66
C SER A 541 -7.68 -5.20 -28.56
N PHE A 542 -7.50 -6.23 -27.74
CA PHE A 542 -6.47 -6.26 -26.69
C PHE A 542 -5.07 -6.37 -27.32
N LEU A 543 -4.88 -7.27 -28.29
CA LEU A 543 -3.62 -7.45 -29.00
C LEU A 543 -3.20 -6.20 -29.80
N ASN A 544 -4.14 -5.48 -30.39
CA ASN A 544 -3.85 -4.20 -31.07
C ASN A 544 -3.34 -3.13 -30.08
N ARG A 545 -3.86 -3.09 -28.87
CA ARG A 545 -3.34 -2.19 -27.82
C ARG A 545 -1.96 -2.63 -27.35
N ILE A 546 -1.72 -3.93 -27.15
CA ILE A 546 -0.39 -4.47 -26.83
C ILE A 546 0.64 -4.02 -27.88
N ARG A 547 0.32 -4.13 -29.17
CA ARG A 547 1.23 -3.66 -30.24
C ARG A 547 1.60 -2.19 -30.07
N THR A 548 0.64 -1.34 -29.76
CA THR A 548 0.91 0.09 -29.50
C THR A 548 1.82 0.30 -28.29
N GLU A 549 1.64 -0.49 -27.25
CA GLU A 549 2.48 -0.41 -26.05
C GLU A 549 3.91 -0.95 -26.30
N ILE A 550 4.07 -1.97 -27.13
CA ILE A 550 5.41 -2.44 -27.55
C ILE A 550 6.16 -1.30 -28.22
N ASP A 551 5.57 -0.64 -29.22
CA ASP A 551 6.20 0.50 -29.92
C ASP A 551 6.50 1.68 -28.97
N PHE A 552 5.76 1.80 -27.89
CA PHE A 552 6.04 2.77 -26.84
C PHE A 552 7.24 2.35 -25.98
N PHE A 553 7.25 1.13 -25.44
CA PHE A 553 8.28 0.68 -24.50
C PHE A 553 9.64 0.43 -25.15
N LEU A 554 9.71 0.02 -26.43
CA LEU A 554 10.95 -0.08 -27.18
C LEU A 554 11.78 1.21 -27.24
N LYS A 555 11.19 2.35 -26.88
CA LYS A 555 11.91 3.64 -26.80
C LYS A 555 12.64 3.83 -25.46
N TYR A 556 12.35 3.01 -24.48
CA TYR A 556 12.82 3.17 -23.10
C TYR A 556 13.58 1.95 -22.57
N ILE A 557 13.53 0.83 -23.27
CA ILE A 557 14.27 -0.40 -23.03
C ILE A 557 15.43 -0.48 -24.02
#